data_aed3f7de480fe2f5002ee8158206c60d
#
_entry.id   aed3f7de480fe2f5002ee8158206c60d
#
_cell.length_a   1.000
_cell.length_b   1.000
_cell.length_c   1.000
_cell.angle_alpha   90.00
_cell.angle_beta   90.00
_cell.angle_gamma   90.00
#
_symmetry.space_group_name_H-M   'P 1'
#
loop_
_entity.id
_entity.type
_entity.pdbx_description
1 polymer ?
#
loop_
_entity_poly.entity_id
_entity_poly.type
_entity_poly.pdbx_seq_one_letter_code
_entity_poly.pdbx_strand_id
1 'polypeptide(L)'
;MSSVERSEEFISLVVLVFDTEADTLRYASAGHPATFLWHDREVRPLRSTGPLLMLTSDGTYFSREIPLARDDMAVMYTDGLAEARNGDELCGEERIGDMVRRNPGIAPGVLCKQLLDAANDFSAGLVQDDLAILAVRKA
;
A
#
# COMPACT_ATOMS: atom_id res chain seq x y z
N MET A 1 -2.41 33.15 4.37
CA MET A 1 -3.83 32.85 4.29
C MET A 1 -4.10 31.43 4.74
N SER A 2 -4.90 31.30 5.76
CA SER A 2 -5.22 29.99 6.31
C SER A 2 -5.94 29.07 5.30
N SER A 3 -6.73 29.65 4.40
CA SER A 3 -7.43 28.88 3.38
C SER A 3 -6.49 28.20 2.39
N VAL A 4 -5.35 28.82 2.07
CA VAL A 4 -4.34 28.21 1.21
C VAL A 4 -3.65 27.07 1.91
N GLU A 5 -3.34 27.24 3.19
CA GLU A 5 -2.76 26.18 4.00
C GLU A 5 -3.68 24.98 4.12
N ARG A 6 -4.98 25.20 4.29
CA ARG A 6 -5.97 24.11 4.37
C ARG A 6 -6.09 23.33 3.07
N SER A 7 -5.90 23.96 1.92
CA SER A 7 -6.00 23.27 0.63
C SER A 7 -4.86 22.27 0.43
N GLU A 8 -3.79 22.38 1.21
CA GLU A 8 -2.68 21.43 1.20
C GLU A 8 -2.87 20.26 2.15
N GLU A 9 -3.90 20.30 2.98
CA GLU A 9 -4.21 19.23 3.92
C GLU A 9 -5.07 18.17 3.24
N PHE A 10 -4.44 17.08 2.85
CA PHE A 10 -5.12 15.94 2.24
C PHE A 10 -5.01 14.72 3.14
N ILE A 11 -6.04 13.89 3.09
CA ILE A 11 -6.02 12.62 3.79
C ILE A 11 -6.13 11.52 2.74
N SER A 12 -5.18 10.61 2.73
CA SER A 12 -5.30 9.37 1.99
C SER A 12 -5.76 8.27 2.94
N LEU A 13 -6.59 7.38 2.43
CA LEU A 13 -7.15 6.31 3.24
C LEU A 13 -7.31 5.06 2.38
N VAL A 14 -6.94 3.93 2.92
CA VAL A 14 -7.27 2.64 2.33
C VAL A 14 -7.93 1.78 3.39
N VAL A 15 -9.01 1.12 3.01
CA VAL A 15 -9.74 0.19 3.87
C VAL A 15 -9.83 -1.15 3.17
N LEU A 16 -9.38 -2.20 3.86
CA LEU A 16 -9.49 -3.57 3.40
C LEU A 16 -10.33 -4.36 4.38
N VAL A 17 -11.31 -5.08 3.87
CA VAL A 17 -12.15 -5.97 4.66
C VAL A 17 -11.96 -7.39 4.16
N PHE A 18 -11.43 -8.25 5.02
CA PHE A 18 -11.26 -9.67 4.74
C PHE A 18 -12.47 -10.42 5.29
N ASP A 19 -13.32 -10.91 4.40
CA ASP A 19 -14.47 -11.72 4.78
C ASP A 19 -14.07 -13.18 4.73
N THR A 20 -13.82 -13.78 5.89
CA THR A 20 -13.36 -15.17 5.97
C THR A 20 -14.47 -16.18 5.75
N GLU A 21 -15.73 -15.77 5.86
CA GLU A 21 -16.86 -16.65 5.56
C GLU A 21 -17.15 -16.71 4.08
N ALA A 22 -17.11 -15.55 3.40
CA ALA A 22 -17.35 -15.47 1.97
C ALA A 22 -16.08 -15.67 1.14
N ASP A 23 -14.89 -15.74 1.76
CA ASP A 23 -13.59 -15.81 1.10
C ASP A 23 -13.40 -14.67 0.09
N THR A 24 -13.65 -13.45 0.54
CA THR A 24 -13.50 -12.26 -0.29
C THR A 24 -12.70 -11.18 0.42
N LEU A 25 -12.06 -10.36 -0.39
CA LEU A 25 -11.44 -9.10 0.03
C LEU A 25 -12.23 -7.97 -0.60
N ARG A 26 -12.73 -7.07 0.22
CA ARG A 26 -13.31 -5.82 -0.28
C ARG A 26 -12.39 -4.68 0.06
N TYR A 27 -12.15 -3.81 -0.90
CA TYR A 27 -11.29 -2.65 -0.64
C TYR A 27 -11.86 -1.37 -1.23
N ALA A 28 -11.52 -0.27 -0.57
CA ALA A 28 -11.75 1.08 -1.05
C ALA A 28 -10.50 1.90 -0.74
N SER A 29 -10.09 2.74 -1.65
CA SER A 29 -8.89 3.54 -1.51
C SER A 29 -9.13 4.96 -2.00
N ALA A 30 -8.83 5.92 -1.14
CA ALA A 30 -8.95 7.35 -1.43
C ALA A 30 -7.55 7.94 -1.60
N GLY A 31 -7.02 7.86 -2.81
CA GLY A 31 -5.73 8.45 -3.16
C GLY A 31 -4.53 7.88 -2.41
N HIS A 32 -4.67 6.73 -1.78
CA HIS A 32 -3.58 6.07 -1.08
C HIS A 32 -2.67 5.32 -2.07
N PRO A 33 -1.37 5.14 -1.75
CA PRO A 33 -0.50 4.29 -2.56
C PRO A 33 -1.11 2.90 -2.77
N ALA A 34 -0.80 2.27 -3.89
CA ALA A 34 -1.36 0.98 -4.22
C ALA A 34 -1.04 -0.07 -3.15
N THR A 35 -2.08 -0.77 -2.68
CA THR A 35 -1.90 -1.99 -1.91
C THR A 35 -1.55 -3.10 -2.89
N PHE A 36 -0.59 -3.93 -2.54
CA PHE A 36 -0.26 -5.09 -3.38
C PHE A 36 -0.94 -6.34 -2.83
N LEU A 37 -1.58 -7.08 -3.74
CA LEU A 37 -2.19 -8.36 -3.43
C LEU A 37 -1.45 -9.46 -4.18
N TRP A 38 -0.88 -10.41 -3.44
CA TRP A 38 -0.38 -11.65 -4.02
C TRP A 38 -1.53 -12.66 -4.06
N HIS A 39 -1.94 -13.04 -5.25
CA HIS A 39 -3.06 -13.93 -5.51
C HIS A 39 -2.81 -14.67 -6.81
N ASP A 40 -3.08 -15.96 -6.83
CA ASP A 40 -2.95 -16.79 -8.03
C ASP A 40 -1.58 -16.66 -8.71
N ARG A 41 -0.51 -16.64 -7.89
CA ARG A 41 0.88 -16.54 -8.33
C ARG A 41 1.24 -15.21 -8.98
N GLU A 42 0.40 -14.21 -8.83
CA GLU A 42 0.64 -12.89 -9.38
C GLU A 42 0.56 -11.83 -8.28
N VAL A 43 1.28 -10.75 -8.49
CA VAL A 43 1.18 -9.56 -7.65
C VAL A 43 0.36 -8.52 -8.39
N ARG A 44 -0.75 -8.10 -7.80
CA ARG A 44 -1.66 -7.13 -8.38
C ARG A 44 -1.69 -5.86 -7.54
N PRO A 45 -1.48 -4.69 -8.14
CA PRO A 45 -1.71 -3.44 -7.44
C PRO A 45 -3.21 -3.16 -7.33
N LEU A 46 -3.67 -2.89 -6.12
CA LEU A 46 -5.06 -2.47 -5.88
C LEU A 46 -5.09 -0.95 -5.91
N ARG A 47 -5.46 -0.40 -7.04
CA ARG A 47 -5.42 1.04 -7.30
C ARG A 47 -6.52 1.78 -6.55
N SER A 48 -6.32 3.09 -6.40
CA SER A 48 -7.28 3.99 -5.78
C SER A 48 -8.66 3.88 -6.44
N THR A 49 -9.72 3.90 -5.62
CA THR A 49 -11.11 3.88 -6.06
C THR A 49 -11.77 5.25 -6.00
N GLY A 50 -11.05 6.26 -5.57
CA GLY A 50 -11.53 7.63 -5.50
C GLY A 50 -10.41 8.62 -5.20
N PRO A 51 -10.67 9.93 -5.24
CA PRO A 51 -9.67 10.95 -4.99
C PRO A 51 -9.28 11.01 -3.52
N LEU A 52 -8.19 11.75 -3.22
CA LEU A 52 -7.80 12.04 -1.85
C LEU A 52 -8.97 12.67 -1.09
N LEU A 53 -9.11 12.30 0.17
CA LEU A 53 -10.09 12.93 1.05
C LEU A 53 -9.73 14.41 1.24
N MET A 54 -10.75 15.26 1.35
CA MET A 54 -10.63 16.70 1.51
C MET A 54 -10.07 17.44 0.28
N LEU A 55 -9.78 16.72 -0.80
CA LEU A 55 -9.43 17.35 -2.07
C LEU A 55 -10.65 17.96 -2.75
N THR A 56 -11.78 17.28 -2.65
CA THR A 56 -13.07 17.72 -3.18
C THR A 56 -14.19 17.24 -2.27
N SER A 57 -15.24 18.07 -2.14
CA SER A 57 -16.43 17.68 -1.38
C SER A 57 -17.35 16.73 -2.16
N ASP A 58 -17.16 16.64 -3.48
CA ASP A 58 -18.02 15.85 -4.36
C ASP A 58 -17.37 14.53 -4.80
N GLY A 59 -16.30 14.13 -4.12
CA GLY A 59 -15.61 12.90 -4.45
C GLY A 59 -16.48 11.67 -4.26
N THR A 60 -16.50 10.79 -5.24
CA THR A 60 -17.20 9.51 -5.19
C THR A 60 -16.22 8.39 -4.94
N TYR A 61 -16.56 7.51 -4.00
CA TYR A 61 -15.69 6.40 -3.60
C TYR A 61 -16.41 5.08 -3.85
N PHE A 62 -15.72 4.16 -4.49
CA PHE A 62 -16.25 2.84 -4.80
C PHE A 62 -15.45 1.79 -4.04
N SER A 63 -16.14 0.74 -3.63
CA SER A 63 -15.47 -0.45 -3.14
C SER A 63 -15.38 -1.48 -4.26
N ARG A 64 -14.33 -2.30 -4.22
CA ARG A 64 -14.14 -3.43 -5.12
C ARG A 64 -14.06 -4.70 -4.30
N GLU A 65 -14.53 -5.79 -4.86
CA GLU A 65 -14.53 -7.09 -4.22
C GLU A 65 -13.71 -8.08 -5.04
N ILE A 66 -12.84 -8.81 -4.37
CA ILE A 66 -11.90 -9.75 -5.00
C ILE A 66 -12.01 -11.09 -4.28
N PRO A 67 -12.07 -12.22 -4.99
CA PRO A 67 -12.00 -13.52 -4.35
C PRO A 67 -10.67 -13.69 -3.62
N LEU A 68 -10.72 -14.24 -2.41
CA LEU A 68 -9.54 -14.59 -1.63
C LEU A 68 -9.31 -16.09 -1.66
N ALA A 69 -8.10 -16.49 -1.93
CA ALA A 69 -7.67 -17.86 -1.81
C ALA A 69 -6.75 -18.01 -0.60
N ARG A 70 -6.57 -19.26 -0.18
CA ARG A 70 -5.62 -19.58 0.89
C ARG A 70 -4.23 -19.08 0.48
N ASP A 71 -3.51 -18.55 1.46
CA ASP A 71 -2.16 -18.00 1.32
C ASP A 71 -2.07 -16.67 0.55
N ASP A 72 -3.18 -16.10 0.11
CA ASP A 72 -3.17 -14.75 -0.45
C ASP A 72 -2.65 -13.76 0.59
N MET A 73 -1.89 -12.79 0.13
CA MET A 73 -1.27 -11.80 1.01
C MET A 73 -1.48 -10.38 0.48
N ALA A 74 -1.98 -9.51 1.34
CA ALA A 74 -2.11 -8.09 1.05
C ALA A 74 -1.02 -7.32 1.77
N VAL A 75 -0.40 -6.38 1.08
CA VAL A 75 0.67 -5.53 1.63
C VAL A 75 0.27 -4.07 1.43
N MET A 76 0.07 -3.38 2.54
CA MET A 76 -0.21 -1.95 2.58
C MET A 76 0.99 -1.21 3.13
N TYR A 77 1.20 0.01 2.66
CA TYR A 77 2.33 0.82 3.11
C TYR A 77 2.01 2.31 2.99
N THR A 78 2.75 3.11 3.73
CA THR A 78 2.66 4.56 3.64
C THR A 78 3.66 5.09 2.60
N ASP A 79 3.48 6.34 2.19
CA ASP A 79 4.32 7.00 1.18
C ASP A 79 5.81 6.94 1.50
N GLY A 80 6.17 6.91 2.77
CA GLY A 80 7.57 6.85 3.19
C GLY A 80 8.34 5.68 2.60
N LEU A 81 7.66 4.55 2.32
CA LEU A 81 8.31 3.41 1.68
C LEU A 81 8.58 3.66 0.20
N ALA A 82 7.56 4.07 -0.55
CA ALA A 82 7.68 4.29 -1.99
C ALA A 82 8.54 5.51 -2.31
N GLU A 83 8.55 6.50 -1.45
CA GLU A 83 9.27 7.76 -1.63
C GLU A 83 10.67 7.76 -1.02
N ALA A 84 11.15 6.65 -0.49
CA ALA A 84 12.53 6.51 -0.07
C ALA A 84 13.45 6.85 -1.24
N ARG A 85 14.44 7.73 -1.01
CA ARG A 85 15.23 8.34 -2.07
C ARG A 85 16.68 7.91 -2.05
N ASN A 86 17.22 7.74 -3.25
CA ASN A 86 18.64 7.70 -3.50
C ASN A 86 18.94 8.81 -4.52
N GLY A 87 19.33 9.99 -4.03
CA GLY A 87 19.43 11.18 -4.87
C GLY A 87 18.06 11.59 -5.40
N ASP A 88 17.89 11.63 -6.71
CA ASP A 88 16.62 11.95 -7.37
C ASP A 88 15.75 10.72 -7.63
N GLU A 89 16.28 9.52 -7.39
CA GLU A 89 15.60 8.27 -7.65
C GLU A 89 14.77 7.83 -6.43
N LEU A 90 13.51 7.44 -6.67
CA LEU A 90 12.63 6.92 -5.63
C LEU A 90 12.68 5.39 -5.61
N CYS A 91 12.46 4.80 -4.44
CA CYS A 91 12.27 3.36 -4.31
C CYS A 91 11.14 2.87 -5.22
N GLY A 92 9.95 3.49 -5.10
CA GLY A 92 8.84 3.31 -6.02
C GLY A 92 8.04 2.03 -5.83
N GLU A 93 6.84 2.03 -6.39
CA GLU A 93 5.93 0.89 -6.33
C GLU A 93 6.50 -0.37 -6.99
N GLU A 94 7.22 -0.20 -8.08
CA GLU A 94 7.74 -1.33 -8.85
C GLU A 94 8.69 -2.20 -8.03
N ARG A 95 9.58 -1.58 -7.27
CA ARG A 95 10.50 -2.32 -6.39
C ARG A 95 9.76 -3.04 -5.28
N ILE A 96 8.75 -2.39 -4.71
CA ILE A 96 7.93 -2.98 -3.66
C ILE A 96 7.19 -4.20 -4.21
N GLY A 97 6.55 -4.06 -5.36
CA GLY A 97 5.84 -5.17 -6.02
C GLY A 97 6.76 -6.33 -6.35
N ASP A 98 7.98 -6.05 -6.81
CA ASP A 98 8.97 -7.09 -7.10
C ASP A 98 9.38 -7.86 -5.85
N MET A 99 9.53 -7.18 -4.73
CA MET A 99 9.86 -7.86 -3.46
C MET A 99 8.75 -8.77 -2.99
N VAL A 100 7.50 -8.33 -3.15
CA VAL A 100 6.34 -9.18 -2.82
C VAL A 100 6.32 -10.40 -3.73
N ARG A 101 6.56 -10.22 -5.02
CA ARG A 101 6.55 -11.28 -6.03
C ARG A 101 7.62 -12.35 -5.76
N ARG A 102 8.78 -11.94 -5.29
CA ARG A 102 9.91 -12.85 -5.03
C ARG A 102 9.76 -13.70 -3.77
N ASN A 103 8.81 -13.35 -2.91
CA ASN A 103 8.70 -13.97 -1.59
C ASN A 103 7.28 -14.51 -1.33
N PRO A 104 6.75 -15.39 -2.19
CA PRO A 104 5.34 -15.78 -2.11
C PRO A 104 5.00 -16.60 -0.85
N GLY A 105 5.95 -17.34 -0.30
CA GLY A 105 5.73 -18.15 0.89
C GLY A 105 6.23 -17.55 2.19
N ILE A 106 6.67 -16.30 2.16
CA ILE A 106 7.31 -15.68 3.32
C ILE A 106 6.28 -15.30 4.39
N ALA A 107 6.68 -15.36 5.66
CA ALA A 107 5.85 -14.87 6.75
C ALA A 107 5.65 -13.35 6.61
N PRO A 108 4.44 -12.82 6.87
CA PRO A 108 4.15 -11.40 6.70
C PRO A 108 5.12 -10.49 7.45
N GLY A 109 5.46 -10.81 8.70
CA GLY A 109 6.40 -10.00 9.48
C GLY A 109 7.80 -9.96 8.91
N VAL A 110 8.25 -11.06 8.31
CA VAL A 110 9.56 -11.12 7.66
C VAL A 110 9.57 -10.26 6.40
N LEU A 111 8.50 -10.28 5.63
CA LEU A 111 8.38 -9.42 4.45
C LEU A 111 8.41 -7.94 4.84
N CYS A 112 7.68 -7.56 5.87
CA CYS A 112 7.69 -6.18 6.37
C CYS A 112 9.10 -5.72 6.72
N LYS A 113 9.87 -6.57 7.40
CA LYS A 113 11.26 -6.26 7.74
C LYS A 113 12.13 -6.13 6.50
N GLN A 114 11.98 -7.02 5.53
CA GLN A 114 12.74 -6.95 4.29
C GLN A 114 12.44 -5.66 3.51
N LEU A 115 11.18 -5.26 3.46
CA LEU A 115 10.77 -4.01 2.81
C LEU A 115 11.37 -2.79 3.52
N LEU A 116 11.35 -2.79 4.84
CA LEU A 116 11.94 -1.72 5.63
C LEU A 116 13.45 -1.64 5.41
N ASP A 117 14.14 -2.77 5.48
CA ASP A 117 15.58 -2.83 5.28
C ASP A 117 15.95 -2.38 3.86
N ALA A 118 15.17 -2.76 2.86
CA ALA A 118 15.39 -2.34 1.48
C ALA A 118 15.23 -0.84 1.31
N ALA A 119 14.24 -0.22 1.96
CA ALA A 119 14.05 1.22 1.90
C ALA A 119 15.21 1.96 2.58
N ASN A 120 15.67 1.45 3.72
CA ASN A 120 16.81 2.03 4.43
C ASN A 120 18.10 1.90 3.61
N ASP A 121 18.35 0.75 2.99
CA ASP A 121 19.52 0.53 2.15
C ASP A 121 19.49 1.42 0.90
N PHE A 122 18.33 1.54 0.27
CA PHE A 122 18.14 2.36 -0.92
C PHE A 122 18.42 3.83 -0.64
N SER A 123 17.97 4.32 0.52
CA SER A 123 18.11 5.73 0.92
C SER A 123 19.38 6.00 1.74
N ALA A 124 20.24 5.00 1.94
CA ALA A 124 21.42 5.08 2.81
C ALA A 124 21.07 5.51 4.25
N GLY A 125 19.93 5.02 4.75
CA GLY A 125 19.47 5.32 6.10
C GLY A 125 18.75 6.65 6.26
N LEU A 126 18.50 7.36 5.17
CA LEU A 126 17.91 8.71 5.18
C LEU A 126 16.41 8.69 4.80
N VAL A 127 15.65 7.78 5.36
CA VAL A 127 14.19 7.79 5.19
C VAL A 127 13.64 9.05 5.87
N GLN A 128 12.99 9.92 5.10
CA GLN A 128 12.57 11.24 5.56
C GLN A 128 11.14 11.32 6.05
N ASP A 129 10.28 10.38 5.65
CA ASP A 129 8.88 10.34 6.02
C ASP A 129 8.56 9.20 6.96
N ASP A 130 7.44 9.33 7.67
CA ASP A 130 6.90 8.25 8.47
C ASP A 130 6.67 7.02 7.60
N LEU A 131 7.12 5.87 8.09
CA LEU A 131 7.06 4.64 7.35
C LEU A 131 6.30 3.59 8.17
N ALA A 132 5.22 3.10 7.60
CA ALA A 132 4.47 2.00 8.16
C ALA A 132 4.17 0.98 7.06
N ILE A 133 4.27 -0.29 7.40
CA ILE A 133 4.02 -1.41 6.49
C ILE A 133 3.17 -2.42 7.23
N LEU A 134 2.12 -2.87 6.58
CA LEU A 134 1.23 -3.89 7.11
C LEU A 134 1.04 -5.00 6.09
N ALA A 135 1.35 -6.22 6.47
CA ALA A 135 1.13 -7.38 5.62
C ALA A 135 0.17 -8.35 6.28
N VAL A 136 -0.82 -8.81 5.54
CA VAL A 136 -1.85 -9.73 6.02
C VAL A 136 -1.94 -10.90 5.07
N ARG A 137 -1.79 -12.10 5.61
CA ARG A 137 -1.93 -13.35 4.84
C ARG A 137 -3.16 -14.11 5.28
N LYS A 138 -3.92 -14.60 4.32
CA LYS A 138 -5.06 -15.48 4.60
C LYS A 138 -4.56 -16.87 4.98
N ALA A 139 -4.98 -17.32 6.14
CA ALA A 139 -4.66 -18.66 6.62
C ALA A 139 -5.46 -19.74 5.87
#